data_7dcbb4c12bc085b0ce053c95b9820faa
#
_entry.id   7dcbb4c12bc085b0ce053c95b9820faa
#
_cell.length_a   1.000
_cell.length_b   1.000
_cell.length_c   1.000
_cell.angle_alpha   90.00
_cell.angle_beta   90.00
_cell.angle_gamma   90.00
#
_symmetry.space_group_name_H-M   'P 1'
#
loop_
_entity.id
_entity.type
_entity.pdbx_description
1 polymer ?
#
loop_
_entity_poly.entity_id
_entity_poly.type
_entity_poly.pdbx_seq_one_letter_code
_entity_poly.pdbx_strand_id
1 'polypeptide(L)'
;MTAHTLLVLAHPRTDSLTAQVAARLHARIEGEGGTVDVLDLYAEGFDPALRPEDEPDWENREKVYSPEVHAHMDRVLAADDIVVVFPVWWFTPPAILKGWIDRVWNYGFAYGRSRPRLAGKRLLWLALMGGTPEEIARLGMTDALGLMLVTGISEFCGLPDARLRVLHGTELSGVPVELRGDRVAELLDEAERTLAEELPGATATTTTPGDASATAATGSAAASTNTLAATTATPATTTTATITTENTVNEEPAR
;
A
#
# COMPACT_ATOMS: atom_id res chain seq x y z
N MET A 1 2.60 2.05 -24.46
CA MET A 1 1.35 2.52 -23.79
C MET A 1 1.81 3.36 -22.61
N THR A 2 1.19 4.50 -22.37
CA THR A 2 1.43 5.33 -21.18
C THR A 2 0.86 4.61 -19.96
N ALA A 3 1.65 4.51 -18.87
CA ALA A 3 1.18 3.91 -17.63
C ALA A 3 0.05 4.76 -17.01
N HIS A 4 -0.96 4.10 -16.47
CA HIS A 4 -2.05 4.72 -15.75
C HIS A 4 -1.87 4.49 -14.25
N THR A 5 -1.78 5.57 -13.47
CA THR A 5 -1.53 5.52 -12.03
C THR A 5 -2.79 5.90 -11.25
N LEU A 6 -3.21 5.05 -10.31
CA LEU A 6 -4.16 5.42 -9.26
C LEU A 6 -3.37 6.02 -8.09
N LEU A 7 -3.56 7.31 -7.83
CA LEU A 7 -2.94 8.02 -6.71
C LEU A 7 -3.95 8.19 -5.58
N VAL A 8 -3.82 7.37 -4.54
CA VAL A 8 -4.70 7.39 -3.36
C VAL A 8 -4.15 8.33 -2.31
N LEU A 9 -4.96 9.31 -1.89
CA LEU A 9 -4.63 10.29 -0.85
C LEU A 9 -5.53 10.08 0.38
N ALA A 10 -4.91 10.01 1.57
CA ALA A 10 -5.62 9.84 2.83
C ALA A 10 -5.23 10.92 3.85
N HIS A 11 -5.71 12.16 3.69
CA HIS A 11 -5.51 13.23 4.67
C HIS A 11 -6.68 14.22 4.69
N PRO A 12 -7.22 14.63 5.88
CA PRO A 12 -8.41 15.48 5.96
C PRO A 12 -8.18 16.94 5.54
N ARG A 13 -6.92 17.40 5.52
CA ARG A 13 -6.59 18.77 5.14
C ARG A 13 -5.91 18.82 3.79
N THR A 14 -6.41 19.65 2.90
CA THR A 14 -5.89 19.86 1.54
C THR A 14 -4.55 20.62 1.49
N ASP A 15 -4.17 21.30 2.57
CA ASP A 15 -2.90 22.03 2.74
C ASP A 15 -1.83 21.23 3.50
N SER A 16 -2.10 19.98 3.85
CA SER A 16 -1.17 19.12 4.57
C SER A 16 0.06 18.77 3.73
N LEU A 17 1.17 18.42 4.40
CA LEU A 17 2.35 17.88 3.69
C LEU A 17 2.00 16.64 2.87
N THR A 18 1.12 15.77 3.36
CA THR A 18 0.64 14.60 2.64
C THR A 18 -0.04 14.99 1.32
N ALA A 19 -0.90 16.01 1.34
CA ALA A 19 -1.56 16.52 0.15
C ALA A 19 -0.56 17.20 -0.82
N GLN A 20 0.43 17.92 -0.30
CA GLN A 20 1.50 18.52 -1.10
C GLN A 20 2.36 17.45 -1.78
N VAL A 21 2.70 16.36 -1.08
CA VAL A 21 3.40 15.21 -1.67
C VAL A 21 2.55 14.60 -2.78
N ALA A 22 1.28 14.31 -2.56
CA ALA A 22 0.40 13.75 -3.58
C ALA A 22 0.31 14.66 -4.82
N ALA A 23 0.14 15.97 -4.62
CA ALA A 23 0.10 16.96 -5.72
C ALA A 23 1.43 17.00 -6.50
N ARG A 24 2.57 16.90 -5.81
CA ARG A 24 3.90 16.88 -6.44
C ARG A 24 4.10 15.63 -7.28
N LEU A 25 3.70 14.46 -6.77
CA LEU A 25 3.77 13.19 -7.51
C LEU A 25 2.84 13.19 -8.72
N HIS A 26 1.61 13.71 -8.58
CA HIS A 26 0.67 13.89 -9.68
C HIS A 26 1.32 14.72 -10.81
N ALA A 27 1.79 15.92 -10.49
CA ALA A 27 2.43 16.80 -11.47
C ALA A 27 3.66 16.15 -12.13
N ARG A 28 4.43 15.37 -11.38
CA ARG A 28 5.59 14.63 -11.88
C ARG A 28 5.19 13.57 -12.90
N ILE A 29 4.19 12.74 -12.58
CA ILE A 29 3.71 11.66 -13.46
C ILE A 29 3.16 12.25 -14.76
N GLU A 30 2.30 13.28 -14.69
CA GLU A 30 1.75 13.93 -15.89
C GLU A 30 2.82 14.65 -16.72
N GLY A 31 3.78 15.31 -16.06
CA GLY A 31 4.89 16.00 -16.72
C GLY A 31 5.80 15.06 -17.52
N GLU A 32 5.83 13.79 -17.20
CA GLU A 32 6.56 12.74 -17.91
C GLU A 32 5.65 11.92 -18.85
N GLY A 33 4.41 12.35 -19.05
CA GLY A 33 3.48 11.79 -20.02
C GLY A 33 2.65 10.61 -19.50
N GLY A 34 2.69 10.30 -18.19
CA GLY A 34 1.78 9.36 -17.53
C GLY A 34 0.37 9.93 -17.40
N THR A 35 -0.60 9.09 -17.03
CA THR A 35 -1.96 9.51 -16.68
C THR A 35 -2.23 9.17 -15.21
N VAL A 36 -2.95 10.07 -14.51
CA VAL A 36 -3.21 9.92 -13.07
C VAL A 36 -4.70 10.00 -12.80
N ASP A 37 -5.21 9.03 -12.08
CA ASP A 37 -6.50 9.08 -11.42
C ASP A 37 -6.28 9.36 -9.92
N VAL A 38 -6.70 10.53 -9.43
CA VAL A 38 -6.53 10.93 -8.02
C VAL A 38 -7.74 10.49 -7.23
N LEU A 39 -7.52 9.60 -6.26
CA LEU A 39 -8.52 9.17 -5.28
C LEU A 39 -8.24 9.83 -3.93
N ASP A 40 -8.82 10.99 -3.69
CA ASP A 40 -8.81 11.64 -2.37
C ASP A 40 -9.97 11.11 -1.53
N LEU A 41 -9.66 10.21 -0.59
CA LEU A 41 -10.66 9.52 0.24
C LEU A 41 -11.50 10.48 1.11
N TYR A 42 -10.90 11.59 1.56
CA TYR A 42 -11.62 12.60 2.34
C TYR A 42 -12.47 13.52 1.46
N ALA A 43 -11.94 13.97 0.33
CA ALA A 43 -12.68 14.84 -0.58
C ALA A 43 -13.88 14.14 -1.22
N GLU A 44 -13.76 12.83 -1.48
CA GLU A 44 -14.86 12.00 -2.00
C GLU A 44 -15.85 11.58 -0.90
N GLY A 45 -15.55 11.85 0.38
CA GLY A 45 -16.44 11.52 1.50
C GLY A 45 -16.57 10.02 1.73
N PHE A 46 -15.52 9.24 1.42
CA PHE A 46 -15.53 7.78 1.59
C PHE A 46 -15.83 7.40 3.06
N ASP A 47 -16.85 6.56 3.28
CA ASP A 47 -17.16 6.02 4.59
C ASP A 47 -16.27 4.79 4.88
N PRO A 48 -15.35 4.85 5.88
CA PRO A 48 -14.45 3.75 6.18
C PRO A 48 -15.12 2.58 6.91
N ALA A 49 -16.33 2.75 7.41
CA ALA A 49 -16.99 1.71 8.18
C ALA A 49 -17.44 0.55 7.28
N LEU A 50 -16.98 -0.66 7.57
CA LEU A 50 -17.46 -1.86 6.87
C LEU A 50 -18.95 -2.05 7.20
N ARG A 51 -19.77 -2.18 6.17
CA ARG A 51 -21.21 -2.39 6.28
C ARG A 51 -21.57 -3.82 5.92
N PRO A 52 -22.73 -4.36 6.41
CA PRO A 52 -23.14 -5.73 6.13
C PRO A 52 -23.21 -6.08 4.63
N GLU A 53 -23.60 -5.12 3.78
CA GLU A 53 -23.63 -5.32 2.32
C GLU A 53 -22.25 -5.54 1.71
N ASP A 54 -21.19 -5.03 2.35
CA ASP A 54 -19.80 -5.14 1.89
C ASP A 54 -18.99 -6.18 2.69
N GLU A 55 -19.59 -6.91 3.62
CA GLU A 55 -18.93 -8.06 4.25
C GLU A 55 -18.57 -9.13 3.22
N PRO A 56 -17.39 -9.80 3.33
CA PRO A 56 -17.05 -10.93 2.47
C PRO A 56 -18.08 -12.08 2.61
N ASP A 57 -18.43 -12.67 1.49
CA ASP A 57 -19.17 -13.93 1.46
C ASP A 57 -18.24 -15.03 0.99
N TRP A 58 -17.75 -15.84 1.91
CA TRP A 58 -16.77 -16.89 1.63
C TRP A 58 -17.31 -18.03 0.76
N GLU A 59 -18.64 -18.17 0.69
CA GLU A 59 -19.33 -19.17 -0.13
C GLU A 59 -19.62 -18.62 -1.53
N ASN A 60 -19.71 -17.29 -1.68
CA ASN A 60 -20.03 -16.63 -2.95
C ASN A 60 -18.91 -15.69 -3.42
N ARG A 61 -17.97 -16.20 -4.19
CA ARG A 61 -16.87 -15.41 -4.77
C ARG A 61 -17.32 -14.33 -5.75
N GLU A 62 -18.51 -14.47 -6.30
CA GLU A 62 -19.10 -13.52 -7.25
C GLU A 62 -20.10 -12.59 -6.56
N LYS A 63 -20.01 -12.46 -5.22
CA LYS A 63 -20.83 -11.49 -4.46
C LYS A 63 -20.72 -10.10 -5.08
N VAL A 64 -21.85 -9.45 -5.26
CA VAL A 64 -21.93 -8.06 -5.69
C VAL A 64 -21.87 -7.18 -4.43
N TYR A 65 -20.85 -6.34 -4.34
CA TYR A 65 -20.67 -5.35 -3.29
C TYR A 65 -21.46 -4.07 -3.58
N SER A 66 -21.45 -3.11 -2.68
CA SER A 66 -22.12 -1.82 -2.88
C SER A 66 -21.62 -1.08 -4.13
N PRO A 67 -22.44 -0.21 -4.74
CA PRO A 67 -22.02 0.58 -5.91
C PRO A 67 -20.79 1.45 -5.65
N GLU A 68 -20.64 1.99 -4.43
CA GLU A 68 -19.46 2.76 -4.02
C GLU A 68 -18.21 1.88 -4.07
N VAL A 69 -18.24 0.70 -3.46
CA VAL A 69 -17.12 -0.25 -3.47
C VAL A 69 -16.77 -0.70 -4.88
N HIS A 70 -17.77 -0.97 -5.73
CA HIS A 70 -17.53 -1.32 -7.13
C HIS A 70 -16.85 -0.19 -7.92
N ALA A 71 -17.26 1.07 -7.72
CA ALA A 71 -16.62 2.21 -8.37
C ALA A 71 -15.14 2.32 -8.01
N HIS A 72 -14.79 2.09 -6.74
CA HIS A 72 -13.39 2.06 -6.31
C HIS A 72 -12.63 0.83 -6.85
N MET A 73 -13.27 -0.34 -6.91
CA MET A 73 -12.67 -1.54 -7.52
C MET A 73 -12.34 -1.32 -9.00
N ASP A 74 -13.21 -0.64 -9.73
CA ASP A 74 -12.99 -0.34 -11.15
C ASP A 74 -11.79 0.60 -11.36
N ARG A 75 -11.62 1.61 -10.49
CA ARG A 75 -10.43 2.48 -10.51
C ARG A 75 -9.15 1.70 -10.23
N VAL A 76 -9.17 0.81 -9.24
CA VAL A 76 -8.03 -0.09 -8.96
C VAL A 76 -7.73 -0.99 -10.15
N LEU A 77 -8.75 -1.51 -10.85
CA LEU A 77 -8.57 -2.37 -12.03
C LEU A 77 -7.98 -1.61 -13.22
N ALA A 78 -8.40 -0.36 -13.42
CA ALA A 78 -7.95 0.48 -14.53
C ALA A 78 -6.47 0.86 -14.42
N ALA A 79 -5.92 0.93 -13.19
CA ALA A 79 -4.54 1.34 -12.96
C ALA A 79 -3.53 0.24 -13.29
N ASP A 80 -2.39 0.63 -13.85
CA ASP A 80 -1.18 -0.19 -13.94
C ASP A 80 -0.38 -0.09 -12.64
N ASP A 81 -0.30 1.14 -12.09
CA ASP A 81 0.41 1.50 -10.89
C ASP A 81 -0.55 2.05 -9.82
N ILE A 82 -0.28 1.74 -8.57
CA ILE A 82 -1.02 2.27 -7.43
C ILE A 82 -0.01 2.97 -6.51
N VAL A 83 -0.23 4.24 -6.21
CA VAL A 83 0.57 5.00 -5.25
C VAL A 83 -0.34 5.45 -4.13
N VAL A 84 -0.04 5.07 -2.90
CA VAL A 84 -0.85 5.42 -1.73
C VAL A 84 -0.05 6.34 -0.82
N VAL A 85 -0.50 7.59 -0.68
CA VAL A 85 0.16 8.63 0.11
C VAL A 85 -0.65 8.90 1.38
N PHE A 86 -0.04 8.69 2.55
CA PHE A 86 -0.74 8.77 3.82
C PHE A 86 0.18 9.14 4.99
N PRO A 87 -0.34 9.83 6.02
CA PRO A 87 0.39 10.03 7.27
C PRO A 87 0.32 8.77 8.14
N VAL A 88 1.37 8.48 8.89
CA VAL A 88 1.33 7.42 9.89
C VAL A 88 0.79 7.99 11.21
N TRP A 89 -0.38 7.52 11.62
CA TRP A 89 -1.00 7.86 12.88
C TRP A 89 -1.06 6.64 13.79
N TRP A 90 -0.54 6.77 15.00
CA TRP A 90 -0.46 5.64 15.93
C TRP A 90 0.21 4.40 15.30
N PHE A 91 1.29 4.65 14.53
CA PHE A 91 2.09 3.62 13.83
C PHE A 91 1.31 2.78 12.80
N THR A 92 0.16 3.26 12.35
CA THR A 92 -0.70 2.60 11.35
C THR A 92 -1.19 3.58 10.29
N PRO A 93 -1.76 3.10 9.17
CA PRO A 93 -2.51 3.95 8.26
C PRO A 93 -3.70 4.62 8.96
N PRO A 94 -4.14 5.82 8.51
CA PRO A 94 -5.35 6.46 8.99
C PRO A 94 -6.58 5.54 8.85
N ALA A 95 -7.57 5.70 9.74
CA ALA A 95 -8.78 4.88 9.74
C ALA A 95 -9.49 4.85 8.37
N ILE A 96 -9.54 5.98 7.67
CA ILE A 96 -10.17 6.07 6.35
C ILE A 96 -9.46 5.19 5.32
N LEU A 97 -8.13 5.14 5.34
CA LEU A 97 -7.35 4.30 4.44
C LEU A 97 -7.49 2.82 4.81
N LYS A 98 -7.47 2.49 6.12
CA LYS A 98 -7.69 1.11 6.56
C LYS A 98 -9.10 0.63 6.18
N GLY A 99 -10.11 1.46 6.35
CA GLY A 99 -11.48 1.15 5.94
C GLY A 99 -11.64 1.02 4.42
N TRP A 100 -10.89 1.81 3.62
CA TRP A 100 -10.84 1.64 2.18
C TRP A 100 -10.25 0.27 1.79
N ILE A 101 -9.17 -0.15 2.44
CA ILE A 101 -8.61 -1.50 2.24
C ILE A 101 -9.65 -2.56 2.63
N ASP A 102 -10.30 -2.44 3.80
CA ASP A 102 -11.25 -3.43 4.30
C ASP A 102 -12.48 -3.60 3.42
N ARG A 103 -12.99 -2.50 2.83
CA ARG A 103 -14.18 -2.52 1.99
C ARG A 103 -13.89 -2.83 0.52
N VAL A 104 -12.78 -2.30 -0.04
CA VAL A 104 -12.49 -2.38 -1.47
C VAL A 104 -11.62 -3.59 -1.82
N TRP A 105 -10.62 -3.94 -0.98
CA TRP A 105 -9.75 -5.09 -1.24
C TRP A 105 -10.38 -6.39 -0.74
N ASN A 106 -11.59 -6.65 -1.20
CA ASN A 106 -12.48 -7.67 -0.65
C ASN A 106 -12.36 -9.03 -1.36
N TYR A 107 -13.01 -10.06 -0.79
CA TYR A 107 -13.05 -11.44 -1.31
C TYR A 107 -13.64 -11.50 -2.71
N GLY A 108 -13.05 -12.33 -3.57
CA GLY A 108 -13.47 -12.44 -4.98
C GLY A 108 -12.90 -11.32 -5.88
N PHE A 109 -12.41 -10.21 -5.29
CA PHE A 109 -11.73 -9.13 -6.00
C PHE A 109 -10.22 -9.17 -5.76
N ALA A 110 -9.76 -8.75 -4.57
CA ALA A 110 -8.33 -8.67 -4.25
C ALA A 110 -7.74 -10.03 -3.89
N TYR A 111 -8.52 -10.93 -3.32
CA TYR A 111 -8.10 -12.26 -2.91
C TYR A 111 -9.21 -13.30 -3.10
N GLY A 112 -8.94 -14.58 -2.77
CA GLY A 112 -9.91 -15.69 -2.90
C GLY A 112 -10.04 -16.28 -4.31
N ARG A 113 -9.20 -15.88 -5.26
CA ARG A 113 -9.09 -16.45 -6.62
C ARG A 113 -7.72 -17.08 -6.80
N SER A 114 -7.61 -18.08 -7.66
CA SER A 114 -6.33 -18.68 -8.02
C SER A 114 -5.35 -17.66 -8.64
N ARG A 115 -5.89 -16.64 -9.30
CA ARG A 115 -5.17 -15.45 -9.74
C ARG A 115 -5.94 -14.21 -9.27
N PRO A 116 -5.44 -13.48 -8.27
CA PRO A 116 -6.03 -12.23 -7.81
C PRO A 116 -6.14 -11.19 -8.93
N ARG A 117 -7.16 -10.35 -8.91
CA ARG A 117 -7.35 -9.32 -9.97
C ARG A 117 -6.31 -8.21 -9.92
N LEU A 118 -5.61 -8.06 -8.78
CA LEU A 118 -4.53 -7.10 -8.62
C LEU A 118 -3.19 -7.61 -9.18
N ALA A 119 -3.09 -8.90 -9.49
CA ALA A 119 -1.85 -9.51 -9.95
C ALA A 119 -1.29 -8.82 -11.22
N GLY A 120 -0.03 -8.42 -11.15
CA GLY A 120 0.68 -7.72 -12.22
C GLY A 120 0.65 -6.21 -12.14
N LYS A 121 -0.06 -5.63 -11.17
CA LYS A 121 0.04 -4.20 -10.86
C LYS A 121 1.23 -3.94 -9.94
N ARG A 122 1.77 -2.71 -9.98
CA ARG A 122 2.82 -2.28 -9.05
C ARG A 122 2.20 -1.40 -7.97
N LEU A 123 2.70 -1.49 -6.74
CA LEU A 123 2.15 -0.74 -5.60
C LEU A 123 3.28 -0.09 -4.79
N LEU A 124 3.16 1.21 -4.57
CA LEU A 124 3.99 1.98 -3.66
C LEU A 124 3.15 2.52 -2.49
N TRP A 125 3.44 2.07 -1.29
CA TRP A 125 3.00 2.69 -0.04
C TRP A 125 3.99 3.79 0.33
N LEU A 126 3.61 5.05 0.24
CA LEU A 126 4.43 6.21 0.64
C LEU A 126 3.88 6.79 1.95
N ALA A 127 4.51 6.42 3.03
CA ALA A 127 4.11 6.78 4.39
C ALA A 127 4.86 8.02 4.89
N LEU A 128 4.17 8.98 5.49
CA LEU A 128 4.74 10.16 6.10
C LEU A 128 4.77 9.96 7.63
N MET A 129 5.96 9.95 8.23
CA MET A 129 6.17 9.65 9.65
C MET A 129 6.93 10.78 10.36
N GLY A 130 6.45 11.19 11.53
CA GLY A 130 6.95 12.36 12.25
C GLY A 130 8.34 12.19 12.84
N GLY A 131 8.66 11.02 13.39
CA GLY A 131 9.95 10.74 14.04
C GLY A 131 11.12 10.66 13.07
N THR A 132 12.34 10.76 13.62
CA THR A 132 13.58 10.56 12.85
C THR A 132 13.76 9.10 12.43
N PRO A 133 14.58 8.82 11.38
CA PRO A 133 14.90 7.44 10.99
C PRO A 133 15.41 6.59 12.16
N GLU A 134 16.28 7.16 13.00
CA GLU A 134 16.90 6.47 14.14
C GLU A 134 15.89 6.13 15.23
N GLU A 135 14.97 7.05 15.53
CA GLU A 135 13.90 6.83 16.52
C GLU A 135 12.96 5.73 16.06
N ILE A 136 12.53 5.79 14.81
CA ILE A 136 11.59 4.84 14.23
C ILE A 136 12.23 3.45 14.06
N ALA A 137 13.49 3.38 13.63
CA ALA A 137 14.24 2.13 13.53
C ALA A 137 14.42 1.46 14.91
N ARG A 138 14.74 2.26 15.95
CA ARG A 138 14.88 1.74 17.33
C ARG A 138 13.59 1.10 17.85
N LEU A 139 12.43 1.57 17.38
CA LEU A 139 11.11 1.02 17.74
C LEU A 139 10.67 -0.14 16.83
N GLY A 140 11.39 -0.42 15.74
CA GLY A 140 11.01 -1.45 14.76
C GLY A 140 9.73 -1.12 13.97
N MET A 141 9.34 0.15 13.92
CA MET A 141 8.03 0.54 13.39
C MET A 141 7.96 0.47 11.86
N THR A 142 9.05 0.75 11.17
CA THR A 142 9.11 0.58 9.71
C THR A 142 8.92 -0.88 9.31
N ASP A 143 9.58 -1.80 10.04
CA ASP A 143 9.46 -3.24 9.78
C ASP A 143 8.04 -3.74 10.07
N ALA A 144 7.43 -3.29 11.18
CA ALA A 144 6.07 -3.64 11.54
C ALA A 144 5.06 -3.15 10.48
N LEU A 145 5.22 -1.92 10.01
CA LEU A 145 4.38 -1.35 8.95
C LEU A 145 4.58 -2.11 7.62
N GLY A 146 5.83 -2.47 7.29
CA GLY A 146 6.17 -3.29 6.14
C GLY A 146 5.54 -4.68 6.21
N LEU A 147 5.63 -5.35 7.36
CA LEU A 147 4.99 -6.65 7.57
C LEU A 147 3.47 -6.59 7.36
N MET A 148 2.81 -5.53 7.83
CA MET A 148 1.37 -5.35 7.66
C MET A 148 1.00 -5.00 6.22
N LEU A 149 1.59 -3.95 5.63
CA LEU A 149 1.17 -3.42 4.34
C LEU A 149 1.70 -4.24 3.16
N VAL A 150 2.97 -4.63 3.20
CA VAL A 150 3.59 -5.37 2.10
C VAL A 150 3.23 -6.85 2.20
N THR A 151 3.67 -7.53 3.27
CA THR A 151 3.46 -8.98 3.38
C THR A 151 2.00 -9.35 3.67
N GLY A 152 1.41 -8.72 4.70
CA GLY A 152 0.08 -9.09 5.18
C GLY A 152 -1.05 -8.70 4.22
N ILE A 153 -0.93 -7.59 3.51
CA ILE A 153 -1.98 -7.08 2.61
C ILE A 153 -1.60 -7.28 1.15
N SER A 154 -0.47 -6.70 0.71
CA SER A 154 -0.14 -6.63 -0.71
C SER A 154 0.21 -7.99 -1.31
N GLU A 155 1.14 -8.74 -0.73
CA GLU A 155 1.51 -10.08 -1.20
C GLU A 155 0.32 -11.04 -1.15
N PHE A 156 -0.47 -10.98 -0.05
CA PHE A 156 -1.70 -11.77 0.07
C PHE A 156 -2.71 -11.48 -1.04
N CYS A 157 -2.77 -10.24 -1.52
CA CYS A 157 -3.63 -9.81 -2.64
C CYS A 157 -2.97 -9.98 -4.02
N GLY A 158 -1.82 -10.65 -4.11
CA GLY A 158 -1.15 -10.97 -5.37
C GLY A 158 -0.27 -9.85 -5.93
N LEU A 159 0.24 -8.97 -5.07
CA LEU A 159 1.16 -7.86 -5.37
C LEU A 159 2.55 -8.11 -4.74
N PRO A 160 3.33 -9.10 -5.21
CA PRO A 160 4.61 -9.45 -4.58
C PRO A 160 5.67 -8.36 -4.70
N ASP A 161 5.50 -7.46 -5.67
CA ASP A 161 6.42 -6.34 -5.92
C ASP A 161 5.99 -5.03 -5.24
N ALA A 162 5.04 -5.10 -4.29
CA ALA A 162 4.68 -3.94 -3.49
C ALA A 162 5.87 -3.43 -2.65
N ARG A 163 5.97 -2.12 -2.51
CA ARG A 163 7.04 -1.44 -1.77
C ARG A 163 6.46 -0.51 -0.72
N LEU A 164 7.11 -0.42 0.41
CA LEU A 164 6.87 0.61 1.42
C LEU A 164 8.08 1.53 1.46
N ARG A 165 7.83 2.84 1.39
CA ARG A 165 8.81 3.89 1.64
C ARG A 165 8.27 4.86 2.67
N VAL A 166 9.16 5.36 3.52
CA VAL A 166 8.81 6.24 4.63
C VAL A 166 9.57 7.55 4.50
N LEU A 167 8.83 8.66 4.40
CA LEU A 167 9.38 10.00 4.56
C LEU A 167 9.40 10.32 6.05
N HIS A 168 10.58 10.54 6.60
CA HIS A 168 10.80 10.77 8.03
C HIS A 168 10.86 12.26 8.39
N GLY A 169 10.62 12.58 9.67
CA GLY A 169 10.73 13.95 10.18
C GLY A 169 9.65 14.90 9.66
N THR A 170 8.49 14.38 9.33
CA THR A 170 7.39 15.12 8.68
C THR A 170 6.60 16.02 9.64
N GLU A 171 6.79 15.89 10.95
CA GLU A 171 6.24 16.82 11.97
C GLU A 171 6.99 18.15 12.03
N LEU A 172 8.19 18.22 11.43
CA LEU A 172 9.08 19.38 11.51
C LEU A 172 9.46 19.75 12.96
N SER A 173 9.36 18.80 13.87
CA SER A 173 9.77 18.95 15.27
C SER A 173 11.26 19.25 15.35
N GLY A 174 11.64 20.29 16.12
CA GLY A 174 13.05 20.71 16.22
C GLY A 174 13.59 21.49 15.02
N VAL A 175 12.85 21.61 13.92
CA VAL A 175 13.23 22.46 12.78
C VAL A 175 12.84 23.91 13.07
N PRO A 176 13.81 24.86 13.05
CA PRO A 176 13.54 26.29 13.16
C PRO A 176 12.49 26.75 12.14
N VAL A 177 11.62 27.67 12.53
CA VAL A 177 10.47 28.08 11.68
C VAL A 177 10.93 28.60 10.32
N GLU A 178 12.04 29.33 10.29
CA GLU A 178 12.65 29.88 9.08
C GLU A 178 13.19 28.82 8.11
N LEU A 179 13.50 27.61 8.61
CA LEU A 179 14.01 26.48 7.79
C LEU A 179 12.93 25.45 7.42
N ARG A 180 11.71 25.61 7.92
CA ARG A 180 10.64 24.64 7.65
C ARG A 180 10.27 24.56 6.17
N GLY A 181 10.31 25.70 5.47
CA GLY A 181 10.06 25.76 4.04
C GLY A 181 11.07 24.91 3.25
N ASP A 182 12.35 25.05 3.57
CA ASP A 182 13.43 24.28 2.93
C ASP A 182 13.27 22.78 3.22
N ARG A 183 12.97 22.45 4.49
CA ARG A 183 12.75 21.04 4.86
C ARG A 183 11.55 20.42 4.16
N VAL A 184 10.46 21.16 3.97
CA VAL A 184 9.32 20.70 3.16
C VAL A 184 9.73 20.47 1.72
N ALA A 185 10.49 21.38 1.11
CA ALA A 185 10.99 21.21 -0.25
C ALA A 185 11.86 19.94 -0.39
N GLU A 186 12.76 19.68 0.55
CA GLU A 186 13.57 18.45 0.59
C GLU A 186 12.71 17.18 0.64
N LEU A 187 11.64 17.17 1.46
CA LEU A 187 10.71 16.03 1.57
C LEU A 187 9.93 15.81 0.27
N LEU A 188 9.54 16.89 -0.42
CA LEU A 188 8.87 16.80 -1.71
C LEU A 188 9.83 16.23 -2.79
N ASP A 189 11.08 16.67 -2.80
CA ASP A 189 12.09 16.16 -3.71
C ASP A 189 12.46 14.69 -3.40
N GLU A 190 12.46 14.30 -2.12
CA GLU A 190 12.63 12.91 -1.70
C GLU A 190 11.48 12.03 -2.20
N ALA A 191 10.24 12.51 -2.11
CA ALA A 191 9.07 11.80 -2.62
C ALA A 191 9.16 11.57 -4.14
N GLU A 192 9.59 12.55 -4.92
CA GLU A 192 9.79 12.40 -6.38
C GLU A 192 10.88 11.39 -6.71
N ARG A 193 12.02 11.44 -6.00
CA ARG A 193 13.09 10.45 -6.20
C ARG A 193 12.59 9.04 -5.88
N THR A 194 11.87 8.90 -4.77
CA THR A 194 11.26 7.63 -4.36
C THR A 194 10.33 7.07 -5.43
N LEU A 195 9.47 7.89 -5.99
CA LEU A 195 8.58 7.47 -7.09
C LEU A 195 9.38 6.96 -8.29
N ALA A 196 10.40 7.71 -8.72
CA ALA A 196 11.21 7.36 -9.88
C ALA A 196 12.01 6.07 -9.68
N GLU A 197 12.47 5.81 -8.46
CA GLU A 197 13.23 4.61 -8.10
C GLU A 197 12.33 3.37 -8.00
N GLU A 198 11.15 3.51 -7.38
CA GLU A 198 10.28 2.36 -7.08
C GLU A 198 9.32 2.01 -8.21
N LEU A 199 8.91 2.99 -8.99
CA LEU A 199 8.01 2.83 -10.14
C LEU A 199 8.61 3.40 -11.43
N PRO A 200 9.77 2.89 -11.87
CA PRO A 200 10.36 3.33 -13.11
C PRO A 200 9.39 3.03 -14.26
N GLY A 201 9.08 4.03 -15.07
CA GLY A 201 8.11 3.94 -16.15
C GLY A 201 6.66 4.33 -15.80
N ALA A 202 6.32 4.58 -14.53
CA ALA A 202 5.13 5.37 -14.23
C ALA A 202 5.25 6.78 -14.86
N THR A 203 6.50 7.17 -15.04
CA THR A 203 6.95 8.47 -15.54
C THR A 203 7.56 8.41 -16.95
N ALA A 204 7.76 7.24 -17.59
CA ALA A 204 8.48 7.14 -18.86
C ALA A 204 7.57 6.85 -20.05
N THR A 205 7.66 7.69 -21.06
CA THR A 205 7.21 7.35 -22.42
C THR A 205 8.11 6.22 -22.95
N THR A 206 7.54 5.04 -23.21
CA THR A 206 8.28 3.95 -23.83
C THR A 206 8.69 4.40 -25.23
N THR A 207 9.93 4.84 -25.39
CA THR A 207 10.54 5.02 -26.71
C THR A 207 10.69 3.61 -27.29
N THR A 208 9.87 3.26 -28.26
CA THR A 208 9.98 2.01 -29.03
C THR A 208 11.39 1.98 -29.64
N PRO A 209 12.21 0.94 -29.39
CA PRO A 209 13.42 0.77 -30.16
C PRO A 209 13.03 0.40 -31.59
N GLY A 210 13.35 1.27 -32.52
CA GLY A 210 13.24 0.98 -33.94
C GLY A 210 14.12 -0.20 -34.30
N ASP A 211 13.62 -1.01 -35.23
CA ASP A 211 14.23 -2.08 -35.98
C ASP A 211 15.75 -2.26 -35.86
N ALA A 212 16.16 -3.35 -35.28
CA ALA A 212 17.46 -3.95 -35.54
C ALA A 212 17.27 -5.44 -35.88
N SER A 213 17.29 -5.69 -37.17
CA SER A 213 17.69 -6.89 -37.91
C SER A 213 17.91 -8.20 -37.13
N ALA A 214 17.12 -9.17 -37.47
CA ALA A 214 17.27 -10.59 -37.15
C ALA A 214 18.64 -11.13 -37.62
N THR A 215 19.37 -11.78 -36.71
CA THR A 215 20.35 -12.81 -37.07
C THR A 215 20.09 -14.02 -36.17
N ALA A 216 19.68 -15.11 -36.82
CA ALA A 216 19.43 -16.39 -36.20
C ALA A 216 20.70 -17.03 -35.67
N ALA A 217 20.69 -17.53 -34.45
CA ALA A 217 21.64 -18.52 -33.96
C ALA A 217 20.87 -19.63 -33.23
N THR A 218 20.88 -20.79 -33.82
CA THR A 218 20.42 -22.09 -33.29
C THR A 218 21.33 -22.53 -32.16
N GLY A 219 20.76 -22.95 -31.02
CA GLY A 219 21.48 -23.52 -29.87
C GLY A 219 20.55 -24.30 -28.94
N SER A 220 20.49 -25.56 -29.16
CA SER A 220 20.28 -26.74 -28.30
C SER A 220 19.67 -26.57 -26.90
N ALA A 221 18.58 -27.28 -26.69
CA ALA A 221 17.92 -27.54 -25.41
C ALA A 221 18.76 -28.41 -24.47
N ALA A 222 18.81 -28.06 -23.19
CA ALA A 222 19.14 -28.96 -22.10
C ALA A 222 18.04 -28.85 -21.04
N ALA A 223 17.29 -29.94 -20.89
CA ALA A 223 16.29 -30.08 -19.85
C ALA A 223 16.97 -30.39 -18.52
N SER A 224 16.72 -29.58 -17.48
CA SER A 224 17.05 -29.92 -16.09
C SER A 224 15.77 -30.24 -15.35
N THR A 225 15.58 -31.51 -15.06
CA THR A 225 14.56 -32.03 -14.15
C THR A 225 14.99 -31.73 -12.71
N ASN A 226 14.21 -30.93 -11.98
CA ASN A 226 14.41 -30.70 -10.55
C ASN A 226 13.32 -31.45 -9.77
N THR A 227 13.74 -32.50 -9.08
CA THR A 227 12.91 -33.36 -8.24
C THR A 227 12.72 -32.69 -6.88
N LEU A 228 11.50 -32.29 -6.56
CA LEU A 228 11.13 -31.82 -5.22
C LEU A 228 10.98 -33.03 -4.27
N ALA A 229 11.84 -33.09 -3.26
CA ALA A 229 11.70 -33.98 -2.12
C ALA A 229 10.64 -33.44 -1.15
N ALA A 230 9.59 -34.20 -0.91
CA ALA A 230 8.58 -33.91 0.09
C ALA A 230 9.12 -34.24 1.48
N THR A 231 9.27 -33.23 2.34
CA THR A 231 9.57 -33.42 3.77
C THR A 231 8.25 -33.45 4.54
N THR A 232 7.94 -34.57 5.13
CA THR A 232 6.78 -34.76 6.01
C THR A 232 7.06 -34.12 7.36
N ALA A 233 6.28 -33.09 7.74
CA ALA A 233 6.30 -32.49 9.06
C ALA A 233 5.36 -33.24 10.00
N THR A 234 5.88 -33.66 11.16
CA THR A 234 5.16 -34.26 12.28
C THR A 234 4.36 -33.21 13.05
N PRO A 235 3.14 -33.48 13.53
CA PRO A 235 2.32 -32.46 14.21
C PRO A 235 2.86 -32.21 15.63
N ALA A 236 3.03 -30.92 15.96
CA ALA A 236 3.36 -30.46 17.30
C ALA A 236 2.15 -30.50 18.23
N THR A 237 2.38 -30.98 19.43
CA THR A 237 1.42 -31.15 20.54
C THR A 237 0.87 -29.76 20.99
N THR A 238 -0.43 -29.60 20.98
CA THR A 238 -1.13 -28.41 21.48
C THR A 238 -1.13 -28.44 23.00
N THR A 239 -0.43 -27.50 23.64
CA THR A 239 -0.55 -27.23 25.07
C THR A 239 -1.61 -26.16 25.28
N THR A 240 -2.76 -26.55 25.85
CA THR A 240 -3.83 -25.63 26.23
C THR A 240 -3.43 -24.92 27.52
N ALA A 241 -3.18 -23.63 27.47
CA ALA A 241 -3.02 -22.78 28.66
C ALA A 241 -4.40 -22.27 29.09
N THR A 242 -4.83 -22.71 30.26
CA THR A 242 -6.05 -22.21 30.92
C THR A 242 -5.71 -20.91 31.64
N ILE A 243 -6.28 -19.78 31.18
CA ILE A 243 -6.19 -18.50 31.87
C ILE A 243 -7.34 -18.42 32.87
N THR A 244 -7.00 -18.49 34.15
CA THR A 244 -7.95 -18.22 35.25
C THR A 244 -7.93 -16.72 35.55
N THR A 245 -9.02 -16.01 35.24
CA THR A 245 -9.21 -14.62 35.65
C THR A 245 -9.79 -14.60 37.06
N GLU A 246 -8.99 -14.24 38.06
CA GLU A 246 -9.51 -13.82 39.37
C GLU A 246 -9.98 -12.37 39.30
N ASN A 247 -11.28 -12.19 39.46
CA ASN A 247 -11.93 -10.90 39.55
C ASN A 247 -11.97 -10.49 41.01
N THR A 248 -11.02 -9.70 41.50
CA THR A 248 -11.10 -9.05 42.84
C THR A 248 -11.83 -7.72 42.67
N VAL A 249 -13.09 -7.72 43.11
CA VAL A 249 -13.86 -6.50 43.32
C VAL A 249 -13.37 -5.84 44.60
N ASN A 250 -12.76 -4.66 44.50
CA ASN A 250 -12.51 -3.81 45.66
C ASN A 250 -13.68 -2.89 45.86
N GLU A 251 -14.48 -3.16 46.92
CA GLU A 251 -15.46 -2.22 47.47
C GLU A 251 -14.75 -1.12 48.25
N GLU A 252 -14.98 0.10 47.87
CA GLU A 252 -14.56 1.32 48.59
C GLU A 252 -15.70 1.74 49.55
N PRO A 253 -15.43 2.01 50.85
CA PRO A 253 -16.51 2.42 51.77
C PRO A 253 -16.81 3.92 51.65
N ALA A 254 -18.09 4.22 51.62
CA ALA A 254 -18.61 5.59 51.67
C ALA A 254 -18.21 6.36 52.93
N ARG A 255 -17.74 7.62 52.75
CA ARG A 255 -17.95 8.75 53.67
C ARG A 255 -18.12 10.04 52.88
#